data_9d6716d0b882c359c021efa8e330e9a5
#
_entry.id   9d6716d0b882c359c021efa8e330e9a5
#
_cell.length_a   1.000
_cell.length_b   1.000
_cell.length_c   1.000
_cell.angle_alpha   90.00
_cell.angle_beta   90.00
_cell.angle_gamma   90.00
#
_symmetry.space_group_name_H-M   'P 1'
#
loop_
_entity.id
_entity.type
_entity.pdbx_description
1 polymer ?
#
loop_
_entity_poly.entity_id
_entity_poly.type
_entity_poly.pdbx_seq_one_letter_code
_entity_poly.pdbx_strand_id
1 'polypeptide(L)' 'MAISYNKMWKLLIDKNMSMADLRKIANIAPNTMTKLRRNEPVNLAILSRVCAVLQCDFGDIIEYVPEK' A
#
# COMPACT_ATOMS: atom_id res chain seq x y z
N MET A 1 7.68 8.62 -10.44
CA MET A 1 6.70 9.25 -9.53
C MET A 1 7.33 9.51 -8.18
N ALA A 2 6.94 10.59 -7.53
CA ALA A 2 7.49 11.02 -6.25
C ALA A 2 6.80 10.37 -5.05
N ILE A 3 6.35 9.14 -5.20
CA ILE A 3 5.73 8.40 -4.11
C ILE A 3 6.33 6.99 -4.02
N SER A 4 6.27 6.43 -2.80
CA SER A 4 6.76 5.09 -2.54
C SER A 4 5.83 4.40 -1.55
N TYR A 5 5.63 3.11 -1.74
CA TYR A 5 4.85 2.26 -0.83
C TYR A 5 5.76 1.30 -0.05
N ASN A 6 7.05 1.58 0.02
CA ASN A 6 7.99 0.70 0.72
C ASN A 6 7.63 0.50 2.19
N LYS A 7 7.11 1.53 2.84
CA LYS A 7 6.65 1.42 4.22
C LYS A 7 5.53 0.39 4.36
N MET A 8 4.62 0.35 3.38
CA MET A 8 3.52 -0.62 3.38
C MET A 8 4.04 -2.04 3.30
N TRP A 9 5.03 -2.29 2.43
CA TRP A 9 5.61 -3.62 2.28
C TRP A 9 6.31 -4.08 3.56
N LYS A 10 7.03 -3.18 4.21
CA LYS A 10 7.68 -3.47 5.49
C LYS A 10 6.65 -3.79 6.57
N LEU A 11 5.56 -3.04 6.61
CA LEU A 11 4.50 -3.26 7.58
C LEU A 11 3.83 -4.61 7.37
N LEU A 12 3.64 -5.03 6.12
CA LEU A 12 3.11 -6.36 5.81
C LEU A 12 4.02 -7.45 6.34
N ILE A 13 5.33 -7.30 6.16
CA ILE A 13 6.31 -8.26 6.68
C ILE A 13 6.20 -8.35 8.21
N ASP A 14 6.12 -7.21 8.88
CA ASP A 14 6.01 -7.16 10.33
C ASP A 14 4.74 -7.85 10.84
N LYS A 15 3.68 -7.84 10.04
CA LYS A 15 2.40 -8.45 10.40
C LYS A 15 2.25 -9.87 9.85
N ASN A 16 3.31 -10.43 9.26
CA ASN A 16 3.28 -11.78 8.65
C ASN A 16 2.17 -11.92 7.62
N MET A 17 1.95 -10.88 6.83
CA MET A 17 0.89 -10.84 5.82
C MET A 17 1.52 -10.76 4.43
N SER A 18 1.05 -11.59 3.51
CA SER A 18 1.49 -11.54 2.11
C SER A 18 0.72 -10.47 1.35
N MET A 19 1.22 -10.11 0.17
CA MET A 19 0.49 -9.21 -0.74
C MET A 19 -0.85 -9.80 -1.16
N ALA A 20 -0.91 -11.12 -1.36
CA ALA A 20 -2.14 -11.80 -1.72
C ALA A 20 -3.17 -11.72 -0.58
N ASP A 21 -2.70 -11.84 0.67
CA ASP A 21 -3.58 -11.70 1.83
C ASP A 21 -4.16 -10.30 1.91
N LEU A 22 -3.32 -9.28 1.73
CA LEU A 22 -3.76 -7.89 1.73
C LEU A 22 -4.79 -7.65 0.65
N ARG A 23 -4.53 -8.14 -0.57
CA ARG A 23 -5.44 -7.97 -1.69
C ARG A 23 -6.82 -8.55 -1.39
N LYS A 24 -6.86 -9.74 -0.80
CA LYS A 24 -8.12 -10.40 -0.47
C LYS A 24 -8.88 -9.69 0.64
N ILE A 25 -8.19 -9.35 1.72
CA ILE A 25 -8.82 -8.76 2.90
C ILE A 25 -9.29 -7.34 2.59
N ALA A 26 -8.48 -6.56 1.89
CA ALA A 26 -8.82 -5.18 1.51
C ALA A 26 -9.67 -5.09 0.25
N ASN A 27 -9.92 -6.22 -0.40
CA ASN A 27 -10.71 -6.29 -1.64
C ASN A 27 -10.16 -5.37 -2.73
N ILE A 28 -8.88 -5.52 -3.02
CA ILE A 28 -8.18 -4.69 -4.01
C ILE A 28 -8.10 -5.43 -5.34
N ALA A 29 -8.41 -4.72 -6.44
CA ALA A 29 -8.33 -5.30 -7.78
C ALA A 29 -6.87 -5.63 -8.16
N PRO A 30 -6.62 -6.69 -8.96
CA PRO A 30 -5.26 -7.06 -9.33
C PRO A 30 -4.47 -5.96 -10.03
N ASN A 31 -5.11 -5.17 -10.89
CA ASN A 31 -4.42 -4.07 -11.57
C ASN A 31 -4.05 -2.95 -10.61
N THR A 32 -4.82 -2.74 -9.55
CA THR A 32 -4.47 -1.77 -8.51
C THR A 32 -3.26 -2.26 -7.71
N MET A 33 -3.19 -3.56 -7.42
CA MET A 33 -2.01 -4.14 -6.78
C MET A 33 -0.76 -3.95 -7.64
N THR A 34 -0.89 -4.06 -8.95
CA THR A 34 0.22 -3.82 -9.87
C THR A 34 0.71 -2.38 -9.76
N LYS A 35 -0.20 -1.42 -9.66
CA LYS A 35 0.17 -0.02 -9.46
C LYS A 35 0.92 0.20 -8.15
N LEU A 36 0.47 -0.44 -7.08
CA LEU A 36 1.15 -0.36 -5.79
C LEU A 36 2.57 -0.90 -5.88
N ARG A 37 2.78 -1.99 -6.60
CA ARG A 37 4.12 -2.56 -6.79
C ARG A 37 5.05 -1.65 -7.57
N ARG A 38 4.48 -0.82 -8.45
CA ARG A 38 5.25 0.11 -9.29
C ARG A 38 5.38 1.49 -8.70
N ASN A 39 4.89 1.70 -7.49
CA ASN A 39 4.85 3.02 -6.85
C ASN A 39 4.08 4.05 -7.68
N GLU A 40 3.00 3.60 -8.33
CA GLU A 40 2.13 4.47 -9.10
C GLU A 40 1.00 5.00 -8.23
N PRO A 41 0.43 6.16 -8.57
CA PRO A 41 -0.69 6.72 -7.80
C PRO A 41 -1.90 5.79 -7.81
N VAL A 42 -2.52 5.63 -6.65
CA VAL A 42 -3.78 4.91 -6.52
C VAL A 42 -4.78 5.78 -5.77
N ASN A 43 -6.05 5.41 -5.87
CA ASN A 43 -7.14 6.13 -5.23
C ASN A 43 -6.97 6.09 -3.71
N LEU A 44 -7.22 7.22 -3.04
CA LEU A 44 -7.15 7.30 -1.57
C LEU A 44 -8.14 6.34 -0.90
N ALA A 45 -9.28 6.06 -1.54
CA ALA A 45 -10.24 5.10 -1.01
C ALA A 45 -9.61 3.70 -0.86
N ILE A 46 -8.76 3.31 -1.80
CA ILE A 46 -8.03 2.04 -1.73
C ILE A 46 -7.03 2.07 -0.57
N LEU A 47 -6.27 3.16 -0.46
CA LEU A 47 -5.31 3.33 0.62
C LEU A 47 -6.00 3.35 1.99
N SER A 48 -7.19 3.93 2.06
CA SER A 48 -8.00 3.92 3.28
C SER A 48 -8.36 2.49 3.70
N ARG A 49 -8.71 1.62 2.75
CA ARG A 49 -8.97 0.21 3.03
C ARG A 49 -7.73 -0.49 3.58
N VAL A 50 -6.56 -0.19 2.99
CA VAL A 50 -5.30 -0.75 3.45
C VAL A 50 -5.03 -0.31 4.88
N CYS A 51 -5.22 0.97 5.19
CA CYS A 51 -5.07 1.49 6.55
C CYS A 51 -5.98 0.76 7.54
N ALA A 52 -7.23 0.53 7.15
CA ALA A 52 -8.19 -0.18 8.00
C ALA A 52 -7.74 -1.62 8.29
N VAL A 53 -7.25 -2.32 7.27
CA VAL A 53 -6.77 -3.69 7.42
C VAL A 53 -5.53 -3.76 8.29
N LEU A 54 -4.58 -2.84 8.08
CA LEU A 54 -3.31 -2.82 8.79
C LEU A 54 -3.36 -2.04 10.09
N GLN A 55 -4.49 -1.39 10.38
CA GLN A 55 -4.68 -0.56 11.58
C GLN A 55 -3.57 0.48 11.71
N CYS A 56 -3.42 1.28 10.65
CA CYS A 56 -2.36 2.30 10.57
C CYS A 56 -2.89 3.54 9.88
N ASP A 57 -2.03 4.55 9.75
CA ASP A 57 -2.36 5.80 9.09
C ASP A 57 -1.71 5.85 7.71
N PHE A 58 -2.12 6.81 6.88
CA PHE A 58 -1.56 7.00 5.54
C PHE A 58 -0.04 7.16 5.57
N GLY A 59 0.49 7.90 6.52
CA GLY A 59 1.94 8.10 6.65
C GLY A 59 2.71 6.83 6.96
N ASP A 60 2.02 5.77 7.38
CA ASP A 60 2.65 4.48 7.67
C ASP A 60 2.77 3.60 6.43
N ILE A 61 2.08 3.94 5.34
CA ILE A 61 2.07 3.12 4.13
C ILE A 61 2.57 3.85 2.88
N ILE A 62 2.54 5.18 2.86
CA ILE A 62 3.04 5.95 1.71
C ILE A 62 4.07 6.97 2.17
N GLU A 63 4.90 7.38 1.22
CA GLU A 63 5.99 8.29 1.48
C GLU A 63 6.24 9.15 0.25
N TYR A 64 6.45 10.44 0.47
CA TYR A 64 6.90 11.33 -0.59
C TYR A 64 8.40 11.14 -0.79
N VAL A 65 8.80 10.87 -2.01
CA VAL A 65 10.22 10.73 -2.36
C VAL A 65 10.58 11.86 -3.32
N PRO A 66 11.42 12.81 -2.89
CA PRO A 66 11.79 13.92 -3.78
C PRO A 66 12.47 13.41 -5.04
N GLU A 67 12.08 13.97 -6.17
CA GLU A 67 12.74 13.71 -7.44
C GLU A 67 14.00 14.56 -7.54
N LYS A 68 15.03 13.98 -8.12
CA LYS A 68 16.26 14.72 -8.36
C LYS A 68 16.25 15.45 -9.70
#